data_0d92aa7d77bba1cf60f5cb5483ec6d71
#
_entry.id   0d92aa7d77bba1cf60f5cb5483ec6d71
#
_cell.length_a   1.000
_cell.length_b   1.000
_cell.length_c   1.000
_cell.angle_alpha   90.00
_cell.angle_beta   90.00
_cell.angle_gamma   90.00
#
_symmetry.space_group_name_H-M   'P 1'
#
loop_
_entity.id
_entity.type
_entity.pdbx_description
1 polymer ?
#
loop_
_entity_poly.entity_id
_entity_poly.type
_entity_poly.pdbx_seq_one_letter_code
_entity_poly.pdbx_strand_id
1 'polypeptide(L)'
;LAAGGAEKMNSFTRFYFALLGQISYSQCPAVPPELILIPGWCPFNVYEMSAWSRTILIPLSLMWSFRPVSKLRDEWNVPELFVDSPELLPRTMPPSEVVDELKSGPKFNWQAFFNGVDLTLKTLESCRIRPWRKVAVRRATQWMLDRFEGSDGLGAIFPPIVWSVIALRCLGYEEASPE
;
A
#
# COMPACT_ATOMS: atom_id res chain seq x y z
N LEU A 1 12.18 -3.74 -21.85
CA LEU A 1 10.77 -3.47 -22.19
C LEU A 1 10.04 -4.67 -22.83
N ALA A 2 10.74 -5.71 -23.31
CA ALA A 2 10.12 -6.91 -23.90
C ALA A 2 9.13 -7.64 -22.96
N ALA A 3 9.28 -7.50 -21.64
CA ALA A 3 8.37 -8.05 -20.62
C ALA A 3 7.19 -7.11 -20.27
N GLY A 4 7.02 -6.00 -20.97
CA GLY A 4 5.92 -5.05 -20.79
C GLY A 4 6.22 -3.85 -19.91
N GLY A 5 7.48 -3.57 -19.61
CA GLY A 5 7.92 -2.38 -18.88
C GLY A 5 7.44 -2.30 -17.43
N ALA A 6 7.57 -1.11 -16.86
CA ALA A 6 7.12 -0.81 -15.49
C ALA A 6 5.59 -0.85 -15.32
N GLU A 7 4.82 -0.86 -16.42
CA GLU A 7 3.36 -0.99 -16.43
C GLU A 7 2.90 -2.31 -15.78
N LYS A 8 3.69 -3.37 -15.91
CA LYS A 8 3.40 -4.69 -15.33
C LYS A 8 3.93 -4.88 -13.90
N MET A 9 4.53 -3.85 -13.30
CA MET A 9 5.03 -3.96 -11.94
C MET A 9 3.92 -4.30 -10.93
N ASN A 10 4.31 -5.06 -9.91
CA ASN A 10 3.41 -5.43 -8.82
C ASN A 10 3.10 -4.25 -7.89
N SER A 11 2.14 -4.44 -6.97
CA SER A 11 1.70 -3.41 -6.02
C SER A 11 2.84 -2.87 -5.14
N PHE A 12 3.75 -3.73 -4.68
CA PHE A 12 4.87 -3.29 -3.83
C PHE A 12 5.82 -2.37 -4.58
N THR A 13 6.18 -2.73 -5.79
CA THR A 13 7.03 -1.91 -6.66
C THR A 13 6.37 -0.55 -6.93
N ARG A 14 5.05 -0.50 -7.16
CA ARG A 14 4.32 0.76 -7.33
C ARG A 14 4.48 1.69 -6.11
N PHE A 15 4.42 1.16 -4.90
CA PHE A 15 4.63 1.97 -3.70
C PHE A 15 6.04 2.52 -3.58
N TYR A 16 7.07 1.74 -3.96
CA TYR A 16 8.44 2.26 -4.01
C TYR A 16 8.60 3.34 -5.08
N PHE A 17 8.03 3.14 -6.26
CA PHE A 17 8.06 4.16 -7.32
C PHE A 17 7.31 5.43 -6.90
N ALA A 18 6.19 5.31 -6.21
CA ALA A 18 5.46 6.46 -5.67
C ALA A 18 6.27 7.18 -4.57
N LEU A 19 6.92 6.44 -3.67
CA LEU A 19 7.80 6.98 -2.64
C LEU A 19 8.97 7.76 -3.25
N LEU A 20 9.53 7.27 -4.35
CA LEU A 20 10.62 7.90 -5.09
C LEU A 20 10.14 8.98 -6.09
N GLY A 21 8.85 9.28 -6.12
CA GLY A 21 8.27 10.32 -6.96
C GLY A 21 8.20 9.98 -8.45
N GLN A 22 8.43 8.72 -8.84
CA GLN A 22 8.40 8.28 -10.24
C GLN A 22 6.97 8.10 -10.76
N ILE A 23 6.02 7.81 -9.88
CA ILE A 23 4.58 7.72 -10.19
C ILE A 23 3.76 8.37 -9.08
N SER A 24 2.48 8.60 -9.34
CA SER A 24 1.55 9.12 -8.34
C SER A 24 1.02 8.01 -7.42
N TYR A 25 0.80 8.33 -6.13
CA TYR A 25 0.08 7.45 -5.21
C TYR A 25 -1.34 7.08 -5.67
N SER A 26 -1.95 7.86 -6.57
CA SER A 26 -3.23 7.51 -7.18
C SER A 26 -3.16 6.28 -8.09
N GLN A 27 -1.97 5.91 -8.54
CA GLN A 27 -1.68 4.74 -9.36
C GLN A 27 -1.30 3.51 -8.52
N CYS A 28 -1.14 3.68 -7.19
CA CYS A 28 -1.00 2.58 -6.25
C CYS A 28 -2.38 2.04 -5.81
N PRO A 29 -2.49 0.79 -5.37
CA PRO A 29 -3.69 0.28 -4.72
C PRO A 29 -4.07 1.11 -3.49
N ALA A 30 -5.36 1.28 -3.24
CA ALA A 30 -5.83 1.96 -2.04
C ALA A 30 -5.70 1.03 -0.82
N VAL A 31 -4.97 1.51 0.19
CA VAL A 31 -4.78 0.79 1.46
C VAL A 31 -5.05 1.77 2.60
N PRO A 32 -6.30 2.16 2.86
CA PRO A 32 -6.61 3.13 3.89
C PRO A 32 -6.40 2.54 5.30
N PRO A 33 -5.88 3.31 6.27
CA PRO A 33 -5.66 2.83 7.64
C PRO A 33 -6.96 2.47 8.36
N GLU A 34 -8.11 2.90 7.89
CA GLU A 34 -9.42 2.52 8.40
C GLU A 34 -9.68 1.00 8.35
N LEU A 35 -8.94 0.26 7.54
CA LEU A 35 -9.00 -1.21 7.50
C LEU A 35 -8.77 -1.84 8.88
N ILE A 36 -7.96 -1.22 9.75
CA ILE A 36 -7.71 -1.72 11.10
C ILE A 36 -8.92 -1.61 12.03
N LEU A 37 -9.91 -0.79 11.67
CA LEU A 37 -11.13 -0.57 12.44
C LEU A 37 -12.23 -1.57 12.08
N ILE A 38 -12.05 -2.36 11.02
CA ILE A 38 -13.03 -3.37 10.61
C ILE A 38 -13.14 -4.40 11.73
N PRO A 39 -14.35 -4.63 12.27
CA PRO A 39 -14.52 -5.53 13.41
C PRO A 39 -14.28 -6.98 13.02
N GLY A 40 -13.83 -7.81 14.01
CA GLY A 40 -13.43 -9.19 13.80
C GLY A 40 -14.53 -10.15 13.30
N TRP A 41 -15.81 -9.77 13.42
CA TRP A 41 -16.91 -10.54 12.84
C TRP A 41 -17.07 -10.34 11.32
N CYS A 42 -16.43 -9.32 10.76
CA CYS A 42 -16.44 -9.07 9.32
C CYS A 42 -15.44 -10.00 8.62
N PRO A 43 -15.82 -10.74 7.57
CA PRO A 43 -14.94 -11.68 6.89
C PRO A 43 -13.75 -11.04 6.17
N PHE A 44 -13.76 -9.72 6.01
CA PHE A 44 -12.67 -8.96 5.36
C PHE A 44 -11.85 -8.13 6.37
N ASN A 45 -11.85 -8.50 7.64
CA ASN A 45 -11.07 -7.79 8.63
C ASN A 45 -9.57 -8.14 8.55
N VAL A 46 -8.73 -7.27 9.11
CA VAL A 46 -7.27 -7.42 9.09
C VAL A 46 -6.80 -8.69 9.81
N TYR A 47 -7.57 -9.19 10.80
CA TYR A 47 -7.19 -10.35 11.61
C TYR A 47 -7.45 -11.69 10.93
N GLU A 48 -8.27 -11.73 9.87
CA GLU A 48 -8.44 -12.91 9.00
C GLU A 48 -7.26 -13.09 8.04
N MET A 49 -6.43 -12.06 7.88
CA MET A 49 -5.21 -12.17 7.08
C MET A 49 -4.10 -12.88 7.86
N SER A 50 -3.15 -13.48 7.14
CA SER A 50 -1.96 -14.05 7.77
C SER A 50 -1.19 -13.01 8.59
N ALA A 51 -0.47 -13.44 9.61
CA ALA A 51 0.38 -12.56 10.41
C ALA A 51 1.36 -11.77 9.52
N TRP A 52 1.95 -12.47 8.55
CA TRP A 52 2.88 -11.88 7.57
C TRP A 52 2.22 -10.77 6.73
N SER A 53 1.01 -11.00 6.22
CA SER A 53 0.27 -10.00 5.45
C SER A 53 -0.06 -8.76 6.29
N ARG A 54 -0.40 -8.96 7.57
CA ARG A 54 -0.67 -7.84 8.50
C ARG A 54 0.54 -6.96 8.74
N THR A 55 1.73 -7.55 8.93
CA THR A 55 2.96 -6.79 9.16
C THR A 55 3.35 -5.93 7.97
N ILE A 56 2.92 -6.31 6.76
CA ILE A 56 3.10 -5.52 5.54
C ILE A 56 2.01 -4.46 5.41
N LEU A 57 0.75 -4.85 5.57
CA LEU A 57 -0.42 -4.02 5.27
C LEU A 57 -0.52 -2.80 6.20
N ILE A 58 -0.23 -2.97 7.50
CA ILE A 58 -0.42 -1.90 8.48
C ILE A 58 0.52 -0.71 8.22
N PRO A 59 1.86 -0.86 8.15
CA PRO A 59 2.73 0.28 7.84
C PRO A 59 2.46 0.84 6.43
N LEU A 60 2.13 -0.01 5.46
CA LEU A 60 1.78 0.42 4.12
C LEU A 60 0.54 1.32 4.11
N SER A 61 -0.45 1.03 4.97
CA SER A 61 -1.66 1.85 5.10
C SER A 61 -1.37 3.25 5.63
N LEU A 62 -0.42 3.37 6.54
CA LEU A 62 0.07 4.66 7.04
C LEU A 62 0.80 5.42 5.92
N MET A 63 1.72 4.76 5.20
CA MET A 63 2.38 5.35 4.04
C MET A 63 1.37 5.85 3.01
N TRP A 64 0.37 5.04 2.67
CA TRP A 64 -0.67 5.44 1.72
C TRP A 64 -1.47 6.66 2.22
N SER A 65 -1.67 6.78 3.53
CA SER A 65 -2.36 7.92 4.15
C SER A 65 -1.55 9.21 4.09
N PHE A 66 -0.24 9.14 4.35
CA PHE A 66 0.64 10.31 4.40
C PHE A 66 1.24 10.66 3.04
N ARG A 67 1.34 9.70 2.13
CA ARG A 67 1.90 9.86 0.77
C ARG A 67 3.28 10.52 0.76
N PRO A 68 4.24 10.05 1.54
CA PRO A 68 5.58 10.63 1.55
C PRO A 68 6.22 10.49 0.17
N VAL A 69 6.89 11.53 -0.28
CA VAL A 69 7.65 11.52 -1.54
C VAL A 69 9.06 12.00 -1.26
N SER A 70 10.03 11.18 -1.60
CA SER A 70 11.44 11.58 -1.61
C SER A 70 11.73 12.32 -2.91
N LYS A 71 12.20 13.57 -2.78
CA LYS A 71 12.61 14.35 -3.95
C LYS A 71 13.96 13.84 -4.43
N LEU A 72 13.95 13.06 -5.49
CA LEU A 72 15.14 12.67 -6.19
C LEU A 72 15.63 13.84 -7.08
N ARG A 73 16.90 13.81 -7.46
CA ARG A 73 17.42 14.67 -8.52
C ARG A 73 16.84 14.21 -9.86
N ASP A 74 16.62 15.14 -10.77
CA ASP A 74 16.02 14.84 -12.10
C ASP A 74 16.82 13.80 -12.89
N GLU A 75 18.13 13.75 -12.70
CA GLU A 75 19.05 12.76 -13.31
C GLU A 75 18.83 11.31 -12.84
N TRP A 76 18.08 11.11 -11.73
CA TRP A 76 17.77 9.79 -11.15
C TRP A 76 16.34 9.33 -11.46
N ASN A 77 15.61 10.10 -12.24
CA ASN A 77 14.35 9.65 -12.78
C ASN A 77 14.59 8.55 -13.80
N VAL A 78 13.69 7.59 -13.86
CA VAL A 78 13.82 6.39 -14.70
C VAL A 78 12.65 6.24 -15.69
N PRO A 79 12.35 7.28 -16.48
CA PRO A 79 11.24 7.24 -17.45
C PRO A 79 11.43 6.14 -18.50
N GLU A 80 12.68 5.76 -18.78
CA GLU A 80 13.04 4.70 -19.74
C GLU A 80 12.56 3.30 -19.35
N LEU A 81 12.15 3.09 -18.09
CA LEU A 81 11.57 1.84 -17.63
C LEU A 81 10.11 1.69 -18.04
N PHE A 82 9.45 2.76 -18.43
CA PHE A 82 8.06 2.78 -18.88
C PHE A 82 7.99 2.62 -20.40
N VAL A 83 6.96 1.91 -20.87
CA VAL A 83 6.67 1.80 -22.31
C VAL A 83 6.05 3.11 -22.78
N ASP A 84 5.11 3.61 -21.99
CA ASP A 84 4.48 4.91 -22.17
C ASP A 84 4.98 5.91 -21.11
N SER A 85 4.37 7.06 -20.98
CA SER A 85 4.69 8.00 -19.90
C SER A 85 4.24 7.46 -18.54
N PRO A 86 5.03 7.65 -17.46
CA PRO A 86 4.65 7.27 -16.10
C PRO A 86 3.27 7.79 -15.66
N GLU A 87 2.85 8.94 -16.18
CA GLU A 87 1.58 9.58 -15.89
C GLU A 87 0.37 8.80 -16.46
N LEU A 88 0.61 8.05 -17.55
CA LEU A 88 -0.41 7.22 -18.21
C LEU A 88 -0.62 5.87 -17.55
N LEU A 89 0.20 5.53 -16.54
CA LEU A 89 0.06 4.27 -15.82
C LEU A 89 -1.37 4.14 -15.24
N PRO A 90 -2.07 3.01 -15.49
CA PRO A 90 -3.42 2.81 -15.00
C PRO A 90 -3.53 2.93 -13.48
N ARG A 91 -4.60 3.57 -13.00
CA ARG A 91 -4.91 3.68 -11.57
C ARG A 91 -5.30 2.35 -10.93
N THR A 92 -5.73 1.38 -11.74
CA THR A 92 -6.05 0.02 -11.30
C THR A 92 -4.86 -0.90 -11.50
N MET A 93 -4.81 -1.98 -10.71
CA MET A 93 -3.78 -3.00 -10.90
C MET A 93 -4.04 -3.81 -12.16
N PRO A 94 -2.99 -4.21 -12.92
CA PRO A 94 -3.14 -5.13 -14.04
C PRO A 94 -3.67 -6.49 -13.55
N PRO A 95 -4.27 -7.29 -14.43
CA PRO A 95 -4.65 -8.67 -14.14
C PRO A 95 -3.46 -9.45 -13.58
N SER A 96 -3.71 -10.25 -12.53
CA SER A 96 -2.70 -11.20 -12.06
C SER A 96 -2.71 -12.44 -12.96
N GLU A 97 -1.55 -12.86 -13.45
CA GLU A 97 -1.42 -14.09 -14.26
C GLU A 97 -1.95 -15.33 -13.53
N VAL A 98 -1.81 -15.35 -12.19
CA VAL A 98 -2.34 -16.44 -11.33
C VAL A 98 -3.87 -16.53 -11.35
N VAL A 99 -4.58 -15.43 -11.58
CA VAL A 99 -6.05 -15.43 -11.66
C VAL A 99 -6.54 -15.99 -13.00
N ASP A 100 -5.73 -15.92 -14.02
CA ASP A 100 -6.09 -16.48 -15.33
C ASP A 100 -6.10 -18.02 -15.34
N GLU A 101 -5.27 -18.66 -14.52
CA GLU A 101 -5.26 -20.12 -14.35
C GLU A 101 -6.46 -20.62 -13.53
N LEU A 102 -7.04 -19.77 -12.65
CA LEU A 102 -8.20 -20.10 -11.80
C LEU A 102 -9.55 -19.83 -12.48
N LYS A 103 -9.58 -19.44 -13.75
CA LYS A 103 -10.82 -19.12 -14.52
C LYS A 103 -11.75 -20.32 -14.79
N SER A 104 -11.43 -21.51 -14.30
CA SER A 104 -12.32 -22.69 -14.39
C SER A 104 -13.42 -22.76 -13.33
N GLY A 105 -13.61 -21.73 -12.52
CA GLY A 105 -14.57 -21.65 -11.42
C GLY A 105 -15.63 -20.55 -11.62
N PRO A 106 -16.66 -20.47 -10.73
CA PRO A 106 -17.93 -19.82 -11.00
C PRO A 106 -17.85 -18.29 -11.12
N LYS A 107 -18.60 -17.80 -12.07
CA LYS A 107 -19.33 -16.52 -12.33
C LYS A 107 -19.00 -15.21 -11.57
N PHE A 108 -18.17 -15.17 -10.50
CA PHE A 108 -17.86 -13.95 -9.77
C PHE A 108 -16.45 -13.45 -10.14
N ASN A 109 -16.37 -12.27 -10.75
CA ASN A 109 -15.10 -11.67 -11.12
C ASN A 109 -14.49 -10.91 -9.92
N TRP A 110 -13.68 -11.60 -9.11
CA TRP A 110 -12.99 -11.04 -7.96
C TRP A 110 -12.13 -9.81 -8.31
N GLN A 111 -11.49 -9.83 -9.47
CA GLN A 111 -10.68 -8.71 -9.92
C GLN A 111 -11.53 -7.45 -10.17
N ALA A 112 -12.67 -7.61 -10.86
CA ALA A 112 -13.59 -6.48 -11.07
C ALA A 112 -14.13 -5.95 -9.74
N PHE A 113 -14.43 -6.84 -8.79
CA PHE A 113 -14.89 -6.47 -7.46
C PHE A 113 -13.81 -5.65 -6.71
N PHE A 114 -12.57 -6.15 -6.62
CA PHE A 114 -11.50 -5.44 -5.93
C PHE A 114 -11.10 -4.14 -6.62
N ASN A 115 -11.11 -4.09 -7.95
CA ASN A 115 -10.89 -2.85 -8.69
C ASN A 115 -12.01 -1.82 -8.43
N GLY A 116 -13.24 -2.27 -8.27
CA GLY A 116 -14.37 -1.41 -7.90
C GLY A 116 -14.21 -0.85 -6.47
N VAL A 117 -13.82 -1.69 -5.53
CA VAL A 117 -13.51 -1.26 -4.14
C VAL A 117 -12.36 -0.26 -4.14
N ASP A 118 -11.27 -0.54 -4.85
CA ASP A 118 -10.10 0.35 -4.97
C ASP A 118 -10.49 1.72 -5.51
N LEU A 119 -11.25 1.75 -6.60
CA LEU A 119 -11.72 3.00 -7.21
C LEU A 119 -12.64 3.78 -6.26
N THR A 120 -13.52 3.10 -5.55
CA THR A 120 -14.41 3.71 -4.55
C THR A 120 -13.59 4.35 -3.41
N LEU A 121 -12.61 3.62 -2.86
CA LEU A 121 -11.73 4.13 -1.81
C LEU A 121 -10.92 5.35 -2.28
N LYS A 122 -10.40 5.31 -3.50
CA LYS A 122 -9.69 6.45 -4.11
C LYS A 122 -10.60 7.66 -4.31
N THR A 123 -11.84 7.43 -4.70
CA THR A 123 -12.83 8.50 -4.87
C THR A 123 -13.19 9.14 -3.53
N LEU A 124 -13.47 8.34 -2.50
CA LEU A 124 -13.70 8.84 -1.15
C LEU A 124 -12.52 9.66 -0.63
N GLU A 125 -11.30 9.16 -0.88
CA GLU A 125 -10.07 9.85 -0.52
C GLU A 125 -9.92 11.20 -1.25
N SER A 126 -10.23 11.26 -2.54
CA SER A 126 -10.19 12.50 -3.33
C SER A 126 -11.23 13.52 -2.88
N CYS A 127 -12.39 13.06 -2.46
CA CYS A 127 -13.45 13.89 -1.87
C CYS A 127 -13.14 14.29 -0.41
N ARG A 128 -12.00 13.88 0.15
CA ARG A 128 -11.62 14.09 1.56
C ARG A 128 -12.60 13.49 2.57
N ILE A 129 -13.40 12.52 2.18
CA ILE A 129 -14.29 11.78 3.06
C ILE A 129 -13.46 10.73 3.78
N ARG A 130 -13.01 11.05 4.99
CA ARG A 130 -12.06 10.23 5.78
C ARG A 130 -12.60 10.07 7.21
N PRO A 131 -13.77 9.42 7.38
CA PRO A 131 -14.31 9.19 8.70
C PRO A 131 -13.32 8.36 9.51
N TRP A 132 -13.13 8.72 10.79
CA TRP A 132 -12.28 8.01 11.74
C TRP A 132 -10.77 7.93 11.37
N ARG A 133 -10.27 8.65 10.36
CA ARG A 133 -8.86 8.64 9.95
C ARG A 133 -7.90 8.80 11.13
N LYS A 134 -8.16 9.76 12.03
CA LYS A 134 -7.31 9.99 13.20
C LYS A 134 -7.28 8.79 14.16
N VAL A 135 -8.43 8.15 14.36
CA VAL A 135 -8.54 6.95 15.21
C VAL A 135 -7.83 5.77 14.55
N ALA A 136 -8.03 5.59 13.26
CA ALA A 136 -7.40 4.52 12.47
C ALA A 136 -5.88 4.64 12.48
N VAL A 137 -5.35 5.84 12.20
CA VAL A 137 -3.90 6.11 12.23
C VAL A 137 -3.34 5.83 13.62
N ARG A 138 -3.96 6.32 14.69
CA ARG A 138 -3.50 6.04 16.06
C ARG A 138 -3.48 4.54 16.35
N ARG A 139 -4.54 3.81 15.96
CA ARG A 139 -4.64 2.37 16.21
C ARG A 139 -3.63 1.58 15.39
N ALA A 140 -3.38 1.97 14.15
CA ALA A 140 -2.37 1.36 13.28
C ALA A 140 -0.94 1.60 13.82
N THR A 141 -0.65 2.82 14.28
CA THR A 141 0.62 3.16 14.93
C THR A 141 0.83 2.32 16.19
N GLN A 142 -0.15 2.27 17.08
CA GLN A 142 -0.05 1.48 18.31
C GLN A 142 0.14 -0.01 18.01
N TRP A 143 -0.61 -0.53 17.02
CA TRP A 143 -0.48 -1.92 16.58
C TRP A 143 0.94 -2.25 16.11
N MET A 144 1.59 -1.31 15.44
CA MET A 144 2.96 -1.42 14.93
C MET A 144 3.96 -1.45 16.10
N LEU A 145 3.88 -0.44 17.00
CA LEU A 145 4.77 -0.29 18.14
C LEU A 145 4.71 -1.50 19.08
N ASP A 146 3.51 -1.99 19.41
CA ASP A 146 3.30 -3.17 20.26
C ASP A 146 4.01 -4.43 19.75
N ARG A 147 4.42 -4.44 18.48
CA ARG A 147 5.03 -5.62 17.82
C ARG A 147 6.50 -5.50 17.51
N PHE A 148 7.10 -4.33 17.71
CA PHE A 148 8.52 -4.16 17.46
C PHE A 148 9.37 -5.00 18.42
N GLU A 149 9.04 -4.99 19.71
CA GLU A 149 9.78 -5.74 20.72
C GLU A 149 9.71 -7.25 20.54
N GLY A 150 8.57 -7.75 20.06
CA GLY A 150 8.32 -9.19 19.97
C GLY A 150 8.60 -9.83 18.62
N SER A 151 9.05 -9.09 17.61
CA SER A 151 9.14 -9.60 16.24
C SER A 151 10.29 -9.06 15.39
N ASP A 152 11.38 -8.58 16.00
CA ASP A 152 12.55 -8.05 15.30
C ASP A 152 12.17 -7.05 14.18
N GLY A 153 11.37 -6.03 14.51
CA GLY A 153 10.92 -5.03 13.57
C GLY A 153 9.87 -5.54 12.57
N LEU A 154 8.76 -6.10 13.06
CA LEU A 154 7.66 -6.63 12.24
C LEU A 154 8.03 -7.84 11.39
N GLY A 155 8.71 -8.83 12.00
CA GLY A 155 8.98 -10.12 11.41
C GLY A 155 10.25 -10.20 10.57
N ALA A 156 11.22 -9.32 10.83
CA ALA A 156 12.53 -9.28 10.17
C ALA A 156 12.45 -9.24 8.62
N ILE A 157 11.40 -8.62 8.07
CA ILE A 157 11.16 -8.54 6.63
C ILE A 157 11.43 -7.12 6.16
N PHE A 158 12.25 -6.96 5.12
CA PHE A 158 12.68 -5.65 4.62
C PHE A 158 11.54 -4.65 4.33
N PRO A 159 10.47 -4.97 3.56
CA PRO A 159 9.45 -3.99 3.24
C PRO A 159 8.70 -3.45 4.48
N PRO A 160 8.21 -4.28 5.43
CA PRO A 160 7.57 -3.79 6.64
C PRO A 160 8.49 -2.91 7.48
N ILE A 161 9.77 -3.26 7.62
CA ILE A 161 10.75 -2.46 8.39
C ILE A 161 10.89 -1.07 7.78
N VAL A 162 11.17 -0.99 6.48
CA VAL A 162 11.35 0.29 5.77
C VAL A 162 10.08 1.15 5.84
N TRP A 163 8.92 0.55 5.58
CA TRP A 163 7.65 1.27 5.61
C TRP A 163 7.26 1.73 7.01
N SER A 164 7.61 0.96 8.04
CA SER A 164 7.40 1.37 9.43
C SER A 164 8.24 2.59 9.80
N VAL A 165 9.52 2.58 9.45
CA VAL A 165 10.41 3.73 9.70
C VAL A 165 9.90 4.99 8.99
N ILE A 166 9.48 4.86 7.71
CA ILE A 166 8.95 5.99 6.95
C ILE A 166 7.62 6.47 7.56
N ALA A 167 6.73 5.56 7.95
CA ALA A 167 5.46 5.89 8.58
C ALA A 167 5.66 6.62 9.92
N LEU A 168 6.59 6.15 10.77
CA LEU A 168 6.93 6.78 12.04
C LEU A 168 7.51 8.19 11.82
N ARG A 169 8.38 8.38 10.86
CA ARG A 169 8.86 9.72 10.48
C ARG A 169 7.73 10.66 10.05
N CYS A 170 6.77 10.17 9.27
CA CYS A 170 5.58 10.95 8.89
C CYS A 170 4.70 11.30 10.10
N LEU A 171 4.74 10.51 11.15
CA LEU A 171 4.02 10.74 12.42
C LEU A 171 4.77 11.68 13.37
N GLY A 172 6.02 12.04 13.06
CA GLY A 172 6.84 12.95 13.85
C GLY A 172 7.78 12.28 14.83
N TYR A 173 7.99 10.96 14.74
CA TYR A 173 9.02 10.27 15.51
C TYR A 173 10.41 10.62 14.95
N GLU A 174 11.36 10.91 15.83
CA GLU A 174 12.75 11.21 15.49
C GLU A 174 13.62 9.95 15.63
N GLU A 175 14.84 9.99 15.08
CA GLU A 175 15.79 8.86 15.14
C GLU A 175 16.21 8.50 16.59
N ALA A 176 16.09 9.44 17.52
CA ALA A 176 16.40 9.25 18.94
C ALA A 176 15.17 8.86 19.79
N SER A 177 14.01 8.64 19.15
CA SER A 177 12.82 8.16 19.87
C SER A 177 13.06 6.75 20.40
N PRO A 178 12.63 6.43 21.63
CA PRO A 178 12.89 5.11 22.25
C PRO A 178 12.07 3.96 21.61
N GLU A 179 11.16 4.27 20.69
CA GLU A 179 10.30 3.31 19.94
C GLU A 179 10.91 3.03 18.52
#